data_2f3ea34ec6efaa47a36a70499774d3b1
#
_entry.id   2f3ea34ec6efaa47a36a70499774d3b1
#
_cell.length_a   1.000
_cell.length_b   1.000
_cell.length_c   1.000
_cell.angle_alpha   90.00
_cell.angle_beta   90.00
_cell.angle_gamma   90.00
#
_symmetry.space_group_name_H-M   'P 1'
#
loop_
_entity.id
_entity.type
_entity.pdbx_description
1 polymer ?
#
loop_
_entity_poly.entity_id
_entity_poly.type
_entity_poly.pdbx_seq_one_letter_code
_entity_poly.pdbx_strand_id
1 'polypeptide(L)'
;MRQSHPSRFLAIVFLSGSLALAQSAITPEQRTSRYLENVRKQPSLTLAFLREMPKGGDLHNHLGGAIYAEDLIDFAAQDKLCLDRTTSVLQPGPCDSSCDKQAAKPAVECGYRDPNFYNQLIDAWSMRNWERGHESGHDHFFATFSKFGLATSNHTGEAIAKVLQHAAADHLQYVELMHTLGGRQSAELGAKLGWSPDFGVMRERLLSGGLKDAVTTAREELDRAGAIVQKDLGCGTPSALPACDVTVRYLYQVLRGLPPEQVFAQILTGFELASADSRVVGLNLVMPEDWYVPMRDFNLHMRMLDYLHGIYPEVHISLHAGELAMGLVPPEGLSFHIRHSIELGHAERIGHGVAVMDEHNALELLREMAQRKILVEICLTSNDVILGMKGDDHPLPVYRKYGVPVALATDDEGVSRSDMTHEYLRAAETYNLSYTDLKNMARQSLEHSFLPGASLWADTHQFHAVAACEADVSRNEKTSPACQKFLDSSERARTQWRLEREFAAFESKF
;
A
#
# COMPACT_ATOMS: atom_id res chain seq x y z
N MET A 1 -82.36 2.89 -67.62
CA MET A 1 -82.13 3.46 -66.30
C MET A 1 -80.92 2.71 -65.70
N ARG A 2 -79.76 3.32 -65.71
CA ARG A 2 -78.55 2.77 -65.03
C ARG A 2 -78.05 3.82 -64.03
N GLN A 3 -78.12 3.49 -62.76
CA GLN A 3 -77.54 4.29 -61.67
C GLN A 3 -76.05 4.08 -61.58
N SER A 4 -75.33 5.14 -61.63
CA SER A 4 -73.85 5.14 -61.40
C SER A 4 -73.55 5.44 -59.95
N HIS A 5 -72.77 4.55 -59.28
CA HIS A 5 -72.26 4.80 -57.94
C HIS A 5 -70.82 5.39 -58.03
N PRO A 6 -70.47 6.43 -57.26
CA PRO A 6 -69.10 6.92 -57.21
C PRO A 6 -68.27 6.13 -56.18
N SER A 7 -67.16 5.59 -56.65
CA SER A 7 -66.15 4.97 -55.81
C SER A 7 -65.38 6.05 -55.06
N ARG A 8 -65.35 5.97 -53.71
CA ARG A 8 -64.47 6.74 -52.83
C ARG A 8 -63.13 6.03 -52.71
N PHE A 9 -62.06 6.64 -53.24
CA PHE A 9 -60.70 6.24 -52.98
C PHE A 9 -60.29 6.78 -51.59
N LEU A 10 -59.91 5.86 -50.66
CA LEU A 10 -59.32 6.15 -49.37
C LEU A 10 -57.81 6.18 -49.54
N ALA A 11 -57.24 7.38 -49.49
CA ALA A 11 -55.74 7.50 -49.49
C ALA A 11 -55.20 7.20 -48.10
N ILE A 12 -54.54 6.07 -47.95
CA ILE A 12 -53.78 5.73 -46.69
C ILE A 12 -52.41 6.37 -46.82
N VAL A 13 -52.21 7.43 -46.02
CA VAL A 13 -50.87 8.06 -45.83
C VAL A 13 -50.09 7.22 -44.85
N PHE A 14 -49.10 6.48 -45.30
CA PHE A 14 -48.10 5.85 -44.46
C PHE A 14 -47.13 6.91 -43.93
N LEU A 15 -47.30 7.36 -42.67
CA LEU A 15 -46.23 8.04 -41.95
C LEU A 15 -45.17 7.02 -41.55
N SER A 16 -44.10 6.90 -42.33
CA SER A 16 -42.89 6.21 -41.93
C SER A 16 -42.11 7.09 -40.93
N GLY A 17 -42.41 6.91 -39.65
CA GLY A 17 -41.62 7.46 -38.55
C GLY A 17 -40.28 6.74 -38.49
N SER A 18 -39.25 7.35 -39.03
CA SER A 18 -37.86 6.88 -38.80
C SER A 18 -37.49 7.13 -37.33
N LEU A 19 -37.57 6.09 -36.47
CA LEU A 19 -36.91 6.09 -35.20
C LEU A 19 -35.39 6.11 -35.47
N ALA A 20 -34.81 7.30 -35.49
CA ALA A 20 -33.37 7.45 -35.35
C ALA A 20 -33.00 7.02 -33.91
N LEU A 21 -32.59 5.77 -33.74
CA LEU A 21 -31.86 5.34 -32.55
C LEU A 21 -30.57 6.18 -32.50
N ALA A 22 -30.57 7.20 -31.65
CA ALA A 22 -29.37 7.93 -31.33
C ALA A 22 -28.39 6.88 -30.72
N GLN A 23 -27.48 6.40 -31.53
CA GLN A 23 -26.32 5.65 -31.00
C GLN A 23 -25.59 6.63 -30.09
N SER A 24 -25.69 6.41 -28.78
CA SER A 24 -24.90 7.16 -27.81
C SER A 24 -23.42 7.00 -28.21
N ALA A 25 -22.73 8.12 -28.41
CA ALA A 25 -21.32 8.11 -28.72
C ALA A 25 -20.57 7.32 -27.62
N ILE A 26 -19.70 6.40 -28.04
CA ILE A 26 -18.87 5.59 -27.11
C ILE A 26 -18.03 6.53 -26.28
N THR A 27 -18.10 6.40 -24.95
CA THR A 27 -17.33 7.25 -24.02
C THR A 27 -15.82 6.99 -24.11
N PRO A 28 -14.96 7.94 -23.72
CA PRO A 28 -13.51 7.70 -23.62
C PRO A 28 -13.17 6.48 -22.78
N GLU A 29 -13.78 6.29 -21.61
CA GLU A 29 -13.60 5.12 -20.75
C GLU A 29 -13.98 3.82 -21.48
N GLN A 30 -15.07 3.79 -22.24
CA GLN A 30 -15.46 2.60 -23.01
C GLN A 30 -14.48 2.28 -24.12
N ARG A 31 -13.88 3.30 -24.79
CA ARG A 31 -12.83 3.08 -25.80
C ARG A 31 -11.56 2.53 -25.18
N THR A 32 -11.15 3.09 -24.04
CA THR A 32 -10.00 2.64 -23.25
C THR A 32 -10.18 1.19 -22.78
N SER A 33 -11.37 0.85 -22.28
CA SER A 33 -11.72 -0.53 -21.92
C SER A 33 -11.60 -1.49 -23.09
N ARG A 34 -12.13 -1.12 -24.28
CA ARG A 34 -11.98 -1.93 -25.49
C ARG A 34 -10.52 -2.08 -25.94
N TYR A 35 -9.72 -1.02 -25.78
CA TYR A 35 -8.30 -1.10 -26.10
C TYR A 35 -7.60 -2.14 -25.23
N LEU A 36 -7.80 -2.09 -23.88
CA LEU A 36 -7.23 -3.10 -22.98
C LEU A 36 -7.64 -4.52 -23.37
N GLU A 37 -8.93 -4.75 -23.66
CA GLU A 37 -9.39 -6.08 -24.10
C GLU A 37 -8.71 -6.55 -25.41
N ASN A 38 -8.46 -5.65 -26.35
CA ASN A 38 -7.79 -5.97 -27.60
C ASN A 38 -6.31 -6.34 -27.43
N VAL A 39 -5.63 -5.71 -26.45
CA VAL A 39 -4.20 -5.94 -26.20
C VAL A 39 -3.92 -6.99 -25.13
N ARG A 40 -4.92 -7.42 -24.36
CA ARG A 40 -4.81 -8.34 -23.21
C ARG A 40 -4.00 -9.63 -23.51
N LYS A 41 -4.07 -10.14 -24.74
CA LYS A 41 -3.29 -11.31 -25.19
C LYS A 41 -1.88 -10.97 -25.66
N GLN A 42 -1.45 -9.74 -25.50
CA GLN A 42 -0.14 -9.23 -25.91
C GLN A 42 0.56 -8.62 -24.67
N PRO A 43 1.27 -9.42 -23.87
CA PRO A 43 1.78 -9.00 -22.55
C PRO A 43 2.54 -7.66 -22.57
N SER A 44 3.39 -7.45 -23.60
CA SER A 44 4.14 -6.20 -23.72
C SER A 44 3.27 -4.96 -23.94
N LEU A 45 2.15 -5.10 -24.69
CA LEU A 45 1.20 -3.99 -24.89
C LEU A 45 0.33 -3.78 -23.67
N THR A 46 -0.07 -4.85 -22.98
CA THR A 46 -0.79 -4.76 -21.70
C THR A 46 0.07 -4.07 -20.65
N LEU A 47 1.35 -4.45 -20.54
CA LEU A 47 2.29 -3.79 -19.64
C LEU A 47 2.47 -2.29 -20.00
N ALA A 48 2.65 -1.96 -21.29
CA ALA A 48 2.78 -0.57 -21.72
C ALA A 48 1.54 0.26 -21.41
N PHE A 49 0.33 -0.32 -21.58
CA PHE A 49 -0.92 0.32 -21.21
C PHE A 49 -1.01 0.58 -19.70
N LEU A 50 -0.71 -0.44 -18.88
CA LEU A 50 -0.79 -0.33 -17.41
C LEU A 50 0.29 0.59 -16.83
N ARG A 51 1.45 0.68 -17.46
CA ARG A 51 2.50 1.61 -17.05
C ARG A 51 2.03 3.07 -17.10
N GLU A 52 1.26 3.43 -18.13
CA GLU A 52 0.73 4.79 -18.32
C GLU A 52 -0.58 5.05 -17.55
N MET A 53 -1.22 4.02 -16.99
CA MET A 53 -2.48 4.14 -16.28
C MET A 53 -2.28 4.76 -14.90
N PRO A 54 -3.07 5.80 -14.51
CA PRO A 54 -3.06 6.32 -13.14
C PRO A 54 -3.53 5.25 -12.13
N LYS A 55 -2.86 5.15 -10.97
CA LYS A 55 -3.09 4.07 -10.01
C LYS A 55 -3.49 4.56 -8.60
N GLY A 56 -3.69 5.87 -8.43
CA GLY A 56 -4.19 6.45 -7.18
C GLY A 56 -3.13 6.44 -6.07
N GLY A 57 -3.26 5.57 -5.08
CA GLY A 57 -2.34 5.50 -3.95
C GLY A 57 -1.88 4.09 -3.64
N ASP A 58 -0.70 3.99 -3.02
CA ASP A 58 -0.20 2.79 -2.37
C ASP A 58 -0.38 2.96 -0.85
N LEU A 59 -1.22 2.12 -0.26
CA LEU A 59 -1.61 2.22 1.15
C LEU A 59 -0.87 1.22 2.05
N HIS A 60 -0.06 0.34 1.45
CA HIS A 60 0.68 -0.70 2.15
C HIS A 60 2.07 -0.85 1.53
N ASN A 61 3.01 -0.08 2.07
CA ASN A 61 4.38 -0.04 1.60
C ASN A 61 5.32 0.15 2.80
N HIS A 62 6.31 -0.73 2.93
CA HIS A 62 7.30 -0.68 4.00
C HIS A 62 8.57 0.02 3.52
N LEU A 63 8.91 1.18 4.11
CA LEU A 63 10.08 1.94 3.70
C LEU A 63 11.36 1.09 3.63
N GLY A 64 11.57 0.19 4.60
CA GLY A 64 12.77 -0.65 4.65
C GLY A 64 12.85 -1.67 3.53
N GLY A 65 11.72 -2.27 3.14
CA GLY A 65 11.64 -3.30 2.11
C GLY A 65 11.34 -2.79 0.71
N ALA A 66 10.91 -1.52 0.59
CA ALA A 66 10.67 -0.89 -0.70
C ALA A 66 11.94 -0.53 -1.47
N ILE A 67 13.09 -0.45 -0.79
CA ILE A 67 14.36 -0.09 -1.41
C ILE A 67 14.96 -1.28 -2.13
N TYR A 68 15.24 -1.13 -3.42
CA TYR A 68 15.90 -2.19 -4.20
C TYR A 68 17.31 -2.46 -3.71
N ALA A 69 17.75 -3.72 -3.82
CA ALA A 69 19.06 -4.15 -3.35
C ALA A 69 20.21 -3.32 -3.95
N GLU A 70 20.06 -2.82 -5.17
CA GLU A 70 21.01 -1.95 -5.85
C GLU A 70 21.23 -0.64 -5.09
N ASP A 71 20.15 0.03 -4.65
CA ASP A 71 20.22 1.25 -3.86
C ASP A 71 20.73 0.96 -2.42
N LEU A 72 20.36 -0.18 -1.84
CA LEU A 72 20.90 -0.63 -0.54
C LEU A 72 22.43 -0.85 -0.60
N ILE A 73 22.95 -1.37 -1.71
CA ILE A 73 24.41 -1.51 -1.94
C ILE A 73 25.05 -0.11 -1.97
N ASP A 74 24.43 0.85 -2.64
CA ASP A 74 24.93 2.21 -2.71
C ASP A 74 24.95 2.89 -1.33
N PHE A 75 23.90 2.74 -0.54
CA PHE A 75 23.85 3.25 0.84
C PHE A 75 24.91 2.60 1.73
N ALA A 76 25.03 1.27 1.67
CA ALA A 76 26.01 0.53 2.44
C ALA A 76 27.47 0.90 2.08
N ALA A 77 27.72 1.18 0.79
CA ALA A 77 29.03 1.62 0.32
C ALA A 77 29.36 3.04 0.80
N GLN A 78 28.38 3.97 0.78
CA GLN A 78 28.53 5.33 1.32
C GLN A 78 28.87 5.31 2.81
N ASP A 79 28.23 4.42 3.59
CA ASP A 79 28.47 4.24 5.02
C ASP A 79 29.71 3.39 5.33
N LYS A 80 30.44 2.95 4.29
CA LYS A 80 31.65 2.11 4.41
C LYS A 80 31.39 0.83 5.21
N LEU A 81 30.21 0.24 5.00
CA LEU A 81 29.83 -1.02 5.63
C LEU A 81 30.59 -2.19 5.00
N CYS A 82 30.76 -3.22 5.80
CA CYS A 82 31.36 -4.48 5.39
C CYS A 82 30.29 -5.55 5.23
N LEU A 83 30.61 -6.62 4.50
CA LEU A 83 29.74 -7.78 4.38
C LEU A 83 30.39 -9.00 5.05
N ASP A 84 29.65 -9.70 5.89
CA ASP A 84 30.01 -11.07 6.22
C ASP A 84 29.70 -11.97 5.00
N ARG A 85 30.76 -12.53 4.39
CA ARG A 85 30.59 -13.34 3.16
C ARG A 85 29.80 -14.62 3.36
N THR A 86 29.81 -15.16 4.58
CA THR A 86 29.15 -16.43 4.87
C THR A 86 27.63 -16.26 4.99
N THR A 87 27.23 -15.18 5.66
CA THR A 87 25.82 -14.91 6.00
C THR A 87 25.17 -13.86 5.10
N SER A 88 25.97 -13.11 4.32
CA SER A 88 25.56 -11.94 3.54
C SER A 88 24.95 -10.83 4.40
N VAL A 89 25.31 -10.75 5.69
CA VAL A 89 24.86 -9.75 6.65
C VAL A 89 25.79 -8.55 6.65
N LEU A 90 25.24 -7.34 6.58
CA LEU A 90 26.00 -6.10 6.75
C LEU A 90 26.55 -5.95 8.16
N GLN A 91 27.76 -5.44 8.26
CA GLN A 91 28.45 -5.20 9.52
C GLN A 91 29.15 -3.83 9.50
N PRO A 92 29.29 -3.16 10.64
CA PRO A 92 30.08 -1.95 10.73
C PRO A 92 31.58 -2.23 10.48
N GLY A 93 32.32 -1.19 10.00
CA GLY A 93 33.77 -1.27 9.84
C GLY A 93 34.56 -1.57 11.14
N PRO A 94 35.84 -1.86 11.05
CA PRO A 94 36.63 -1.86 9.84
C PRO A 94 36.45 -3.15 8.99
N CYS A 95 36.55 -2.95 7.65
CA CYS A 95 36.53 -4.06 6.70
C CYS A 95 37.93 -4.63 6.45
N ASP A 96 38.00 -5.80 5.82
CA ASP A 96 39.27 -6.34 5.31
C ASP A 96 39.88 -5.35 4.30
N SER A 97 41.21 -5.24 4.29
CA SER A 97 41.96 -4.31 3.44
C SER A 97 41.89 -4.66 1.94
N SER A 98 41.46 -5.87 1.61
CA SER A 98 41.41 -6.38 0.23
C SER A 98 40.00 -6.75 -0.20
N CYS A 99 39.75 -6.64 -1.51
CA CYS A 99 38.51 -7.12 -2.14
C CYS A 99 38.62 -8.58 -2.65
N ASP A 100 39.63 -9.33 -2.23
CA ASP A 100 39.85 -10.68 -2.70
C ASP A 100 38.69 -11.62 -2.36
N LYS A 101 38.53 -12.67 -3.18
CA LYS A 101 37.47 -13.67 -2.95
C LYS A 101 37.59 -14.40 -1.61
N GLN A 102 38.76 -14.40 -0.99
CA GLN A 102 39.02 -15.01 0.32
C GLN A 102 38.79 -14.05 1.49
N ALA A 103 38.59 -12.76 1.25
CA ALA A 103 38.24 -11.81 2.30
C ALA A 103 36.96 -12.25 3.01
N ALA A 104 36.99 -12.46 4.32
CA ALA A 104 35.84 -12.91 5.10
C ALA A 104 34.85 -11.76 5.35
N LYS A 105 35.39 -10.54 5.45
CA LYS A 105 34.63 -9.30 5.74
C LYS A 105 35.01 -8.17 4.77
N PRO A 106 34.78 -8.33 3.44
CA PRO A 106 35.10 -7.29 2.45
C PRO A 106 34.22 -6.07 2.64
N ALA A 107 34.70 -4.90 2.17
CA ALA A 107 33.87 -3.72 2.02
C ALA A 107 32.79 -3.95 0.94
N VAL A 108 31.59 -3.42 1.15
CA VAL A 108 30.47 -3.56 0.18
C VAL A 108 30.84 -2.94 -1.17
N GLU A 109 31.60 -1.83 -1.19
CA GLU A 109 32.09 -1.18 -2.41
C GLU A 109 32.93 -2.09 -3.32
N CYS A 110 33.45 -3.21 -2.82
CA CYS A 110 34.13 -4.23 -3.62
C CYS A 110 33.21 -4.84 -4.69
N GLY A 111 31.88 -4.82 -4.47
CA GLY A 111 30.87 -5.25 -5.43
C GLY A 111 30.95 -4.49 -6.75
N TYR A 112 31.30 -3.22 -6.75
CA TYR A 112 31.44 -2.44 -7.99
C TYR A 112 32.57 -2.89 -8.92
N ARG A 113 33.50 -3.71 -8.39
CA ARG A 113 34.65 -4.25 -9.15
C ARG A 113 34.52 -5.74 -9.41
N ASP A 114 33.64 -6.45 -8.71
CA ASP A 114 33.37 -7.88 -8.85
C ASP A 114 31.87 -8.11 -9.13
N PRO A 115 31.47 -8.30 -10.41
CA PRO A 115 30.07 -8.54 -10.77
C PRO A 115 29.45 -9.76 -10.07
N ASN A 116 30.23 -10.79 -9.74
CA ASN A 116 29.71 -11.96 -9.03
C ASN A 116 29.36 -11.59 -7.58
N PHE A 117 30.21 -10.80 -6.95
CA PHE A 117 29.95 -10.32 -5.59
C PHE A 117 28.73 -9.37 -5.57
N TYR A 118 28.64 -8.44 -6.53
CA TYR A 118 27.49 -7.56 -6.67
C TYR A 118 26.19 -8.36 -6.84
N ASN A 119 26.19 -9.35 -7.73
CA ASN A 119 25.04 -10.21 -7.96
C ASN A 119 24.68 -11.04 -6.73
N GLN A 120 25.67 -11.55 -5.99
CA GLN A 120 25.42 -12.26 -4.72
C GLN A 120 24.70 -11.38 -3.70
N LEU A 121 25.05 -10.09 -3.60
CA LEU A 121 24.36 -9.16 -2.71
C LEU A 121 22.88 -9.00 -3.10
N ILE A 122 22.59 -8.77 -4.39
CA ILE A 122 21.21 -8.64 -4.86
C ILE A 122 20.40 -9.91 -4.58
N ASP A 123 20.97 -11.10 -4.85
CA ASP A 123 20.31 -12.38 -4.60
C ASP A 123 20.04 -12.62 -3.11
N ALA A 124 20.98 -12.21 -2.26
CA ALA A 124 20.86 -12.38 -0.81
C ALA A 124 19.87 -11.39 -0.15
N TRP A 125 19.65 -10.21 -0.77
CA TRP A 125 18.87 -9.12 -0.21
C TRP A 125 17.52 -8.94 -0.90
N SER A 126 17.14 -9.84 -1.82
CA SER A 126 15.86 -9.80 -2.52
C SER A 126 15.43 -11.20 -2.97
N MET A 127 14.21 -11.29 -3.52
CA MET A 127 13.69 -12.53 -4.10
C MET A 127 14.27 -12.84 -5.49
N ARG A 128 15.28 -12.10 -5.97
CA ARG A 128 15.95 -12.40 -7.24
C ARG A 128 16.58 -13.78 -7.21
N ASN A 129 16.32 -14.59 -8.22
CA ASN A 129 16.84 -15.97 -8.36
C ASN A 129 16.40 -16.93 -7.25
N TRP A 130 15.46 -16.54 -6.36
CA TRP A 130 14.88 -17.49 -5.44
C TRP A 130 14.07 -18.55 -6.20
N GLU A 131 14.33 -19.82 -5.89
CA GLU A 131 13.63 -20.95 -6.50
C GLU A 131 12.87 -21.75 -5.46
N ARG A 132 11.58 -22.04 -5.76
CA ARG A 132 10.78 -22.92 -4.89
C ARG A 132 11.40 -24.30 -4.78
N GLY A 133 11.48 -24.84 -3.55
CA GLY A 133 11.93 -26.19 -3.27
C GLY A 133 13.29 -26.34 -2.62
N HIS A 134 14.08 -25.26 -2.48
CA HIS A 134 15.31 -25.24 -1.72
C HIS A 134 15.12 -24.61 -0.33
N GLU A 135 14.42 -23.51 -0.27
CA GLU A 135 14.06 -22.74 0.92
C GLU A 135 12.62 -22.23 0.74
N SER A 136 11.87 -22.07 1.82
CA SER A 136 10.54 -21.45 1.71
C SER A 136 10.66 -19.99 1.27
N GLY A 137 9.70 -19.48 0.48
CA GLY A 137 9.68 -18.06 0.12
C GLY A 137 9.55 -17.19 1.36
N HIS A 138 8.74 -17.62 2.32
CA HIS A 138 8.61 -17.02 3.63
C HIS A 138 9.97 -16.81 4.33
N ASP A 139 10.73 -17.90 4.51
CA ASP A 139 12.00 -17.82 5.27
C ASP A 139 13.04 -16.97 4.52
N HIS A 140 13.15 -17.15 3.20
CA HIS A 140 14.05 -16.32 2.39
C HIS A 140 13.71 -14.84 2.46
N PHE A 141 12.42 -14.50 2.26
CA PHE A 141 11.93 -13.13 2.26
C PHE A 141 12.26 -12.42 3.58
N PHE A 142 11.81 -13.00 4.70
CA PHE A 142 12.02 -12.37 6.01
C PHE A 142 13.49 -12.38 6.47
N ALA A 143 14.31 -13.33 6.00
CA ALA A 143 15.74 -13.32 6.29
C ALA A 143 16.49 -12.15 5.62
N THR A 144 15.97 -11.56 4.54
CA THR A 144 16.62 -10.45 3.84
C THR A 144 16.79 -9.23 4.74
N PHE A 145 15.79 -8.89 5.55
CA PHE A 145 15.77 -7.70 6.41
C PHE A 145 16.93 -7.69 7.42
N SER A 146 17.27 -8.86 7.98
CA SER A 146 18.40 -8.99 8.90
C SER A 146 19.76 -8.82 8.19
N LYS A 147 19.82 -9.05 6.88
CA LYS A 147 21.06 -8.96 6.09
C LYS A 147 21.39 -7.50 5.72
N PHE A 148 20.40 -6.72 5.27
CA PHE A 148 20.62 -5.37 4.76
C PHE A 148 20.21 -4.24 5.72
N GLY A 149 19.58 -4.52 6.85
CA GLY A 149 18.95 -3.50 7.71
C GLY A 149 19.88 -2.36 8.16
N LEU A 150 21.20 -2.54 8.18
CA LEU A 150 22.13 -1.45 8.47
C LEU A 150 22.21 -0.41 7.35
N ALA A 151 21.94 -0.78 6.09
CA ALA A 151 22.05 0.12 4.94
C ALA A 151 21.06 1.29 4.99
N THR A 152 19.89 1.11 5.60
CA THR A 152 18.86 2.15 5.68
C THR A 152 18.98 3.05 6.91
N SER A 153 19.82 2.68 7.89
CA SER A 153 19.85 3.32 9.22
C SER A 153 20.16 4.82 9.21
N ASN A 154 20.95 5.28 8.22
CA ASN A 154 21.35 6.68 8.08
C ASN A 154 20.76 7.35 6.84
N HIS A 155 19.93 6.63 6.06
CA HIS A 155 19.47 7.03 4.73
C HIS A 155 17.93 7.15 4.62
N THR A 156 17.23 7.42 5.73
CA THR A 156 15.75 7.54 5.73
C THR A 156 15.25 8.52 4.67
N GLY A 157 15.87 9.68 4.52
CA GLY A 157 15.44 10.70 3.54
C GLY A 157 15.68 10.26 2.10
N GLU A 158 16.86 9.72 1.82
CA GLU A 158 17.24 9.19 0.50
C GLU A 158 16.34 8.00 0.12
N ALA A 159 16.04 7.11 1.07
CA ALA A 159 15.13 5.99 0.86
C ALA A 159 13.72 6.48 0.50
N ILE A 160 13.17 7.45 1.24
CA ILE A 160 11.87 8.05 0.90
C ILE A 160 11.92 8.68 -0.51
N ALA A 161 13.00 9.40 -0.86
CA ALA A 161 13.12 9.98 -2.19
C ALA A 161 13.11 8.92 -3.31
N LYS A 162 13.71 7.74 -3.08
CA LYS A 162 13.67 6.60 -4.02
C LYS A 162 12.25 6.05 -4.17
N VAL A 163 11.55 5.79 -3.07
CA VAL A 163 10.15 5.33 -3.10
C VAL A 163 9.26 6.32 -3.86
N LEU A 164 9.42 7.63 -3.63
CA LEU A 164 8.64 8.63 -4.34
C LEU A 164 8.96 8.68 -5.85
N GLN A 165 10.21 8.39 -6.26
CA GLN A 165 10.57 8.27 -7.67
C GLN A 165 9.90 7.04 -8.32
N HIS A 166 9.87 5.89 -7.64
CA HIS A 166 9.15 4.69 -8.11
C HIS A 166 7.64 4.97 -8.20
N ALA A 167 7.06 5.55 -7.16
CA ALA A 167 5.65 5.92 -7.13
C ALA A 167 5.25 6.87 -8.28
N ALA A 168 6.09 7.87 -8.58
CA ALA A 168 5.87 8.77 -9.71
C ALA A 168 5.97 8.05 -11.06
N ALA A 169 6.92 7.12 -11.22
CA ALA A 169 7.08 6.30 -12.43
C ALA A 169 5.87 5.36 -12.64
N ASP A 170 5.23 4.94 -11.56
CA ASP A 170 4.02 4.13 -11.57
C ASP A 170 2.72 4.94 -11.67
N HIS A 171 2.80 6.25 -11.82
CA HIS A 171 1.64 7.15 -11.81
C HIS A 171 0.78 7.05 -10.55
N LEU A 172 1.42 6.87 -9.39
CA LEU A 172 0.82 7.05 -8.07
C LEU A 172 0.82 8.52 -7.68
N GLN A 173 -0.17 8.94 -6.92
CA GLN A 173 -0.31 10.31 -6.42
C GLN A 173 -0.09 10.41 -4.91
N TYR A 174 -0.18 9.26 -4.23
CA TYR A 174 -0.19 9.15 -2.80
C TYR A 174 0.46 7.85 -2.33
N VAL A 175 1.23 7.90 -1.24
CA VAL A 175 1.84 6.74 -0.60
C VAL A 175 1.71 6.85 0.91
N GLU A 176 1.28 5.79 1.58
CA GLU A 176 1.36 5.62 3.03
C GLU A 176 2.52 4.68 3.37
N LEU A 177 3.64 5.26 3.83
CA LEU A 177 4.84 4.50 4.16
C LEU A 177 4.82 4.03 5.61
N MET A 178 4.96 2.74 5.84
CA MET A 178 5.21 2.16 7.14
C MET A 178 6.68 2.34 7.54
N HIS A 179 6.91 3.00 8.68
CA HIS A 179 8.25 3.21 9.22
C HIS A 179 8.24 3.29 10.76
N THR A 180 9.28 2.71 11.40
CA THR A 180 9.38 2.63 12.88
C THR A 180 10.11 3.86 13.42
N LEU A 181 9.44 5.02 13.36
CA LEU A 181 9.96 6.32 13.79
C LEU A 181 10.21 6.37 15.29
N GLY A 182 11.46 6.63 15.72
CA GLY A 182 11.81 6.65 17.15
C GLY A 182 11.54 5.35 17.91
N GLY A 183 11.19 4.26 17.20
CA GLY A 183 10.70 3.01 17.79
C GLY A 183 11.72 2.25 18.61
N ARG A 184 13.02 2.41 18.33
CA ARG A 184 14.08 1.85 19.16
C ARG A 184 14.08 2.47 20.56
N GLN A 185 13.99 3.79 20.65
CA GLN A 185 13.99 4.53 21.93
C GLN A 185 12.76 4.15 22.77
N SER A 186 11.57 4.04 22.16
CA SER A 186 10.35 3.63 22.86
C SER A 186 10.42 2.18 23.34
N ALA A 187 10.96 1.25 22.53
CA ALA A 187 11.13 -0.14 22.95
C ALA A 187 12.14 -0.28 24.10
N GLU A 188 13.28 0.43 24.06
CA GLU A 188 14.26 0.46 25.14
C GLU A 188 13.65 1.01 26.44
N LEU A 189 12.80 2.05 26.35
CA LEU A 189 12.07 2.57 27.51
C LEU A 189 11.10 1.53 28.07
N GLY A 190 10.31 0.86 27.21
CA GLY A 190 9.44 -0.24 27.61
C GLY A 190 10.19 -1.33 28.37
N ALA A 191 11.31 -1.82 27.80
CA ALA A 191 12.17 -2.83 28.43
C ALA A 191 12.68 -2.38 29.80
N LYS A 192 13.09 -1.11 29.94
CA LYS A 192 13.61 -0.55 31.19
C LYS A 192 12.53 -0.50 32.28
N LEU A 193 11.28 -0.14 31.92
CA LEU A 193 10.18 0.03 32.87
C LEU A 193 9.49 -1.30 33.23
N GLY A 194 9.62 -2.30 32.38
CA GLY A 194 9.04 -3.63 32.55
C GLY A 194 7.53 -3.66 32.34
N TRP A 195 6.99 -4.88 32.26
CA TRP A 195 5.59 -5.13 31.99
C TRP A 195 4.68 -4.95 33.21
N SER A 196 3.49 -4.42 32.97
CA SER A 196 2.32 -4.50 33.85
C SER A 196 1.09 -4.90 33.04
N PRO A 197 0.23 -5.81 33.53
CA PRO A 197 -1.00 -6.17 32.82
C PRO A 197 -2.07 -5.07 32.87
N ASP A 198 -1.90 -4.04 33.71
CA ASP A 198 -2.73 -2.84 33.76
C ASP A 198 -2.18 -1.81 32.75
N PHE A 199 -2.93 -1.62 31.66
CA PHE A 199 -2.54 -0.71 30.58
C PHE A 199 -2.52 0.76 31.02
N GLY A 200 -3.38 1.15 32.01
CA GLY A 200 -3.37 2.49 32.56
C GLY A 200 -2.06 2.77 33.31
N VAL A 201 -1.64 1.82 34.11
CA VAL A 201 -0.35 1.88 34.83
C VAL A 201 0.82 1.90 33.84
N MET A 202 0.78 1.07 32.80
CA MET A 202 1.82 1.05 31.77
C MET A 202 1.91 2.40 31.04
N ARG A 203 0.78 2.95 30.60
CA ARG A 203 0.71 4.24 29.92
C ARG A 203 1.29 5.35 30.80
N GLU A 204 0.89 5.43 32.06
CA GLU A 204 1.36 6.46 33.00
C GLU A 204 2.87 6.35 33.23
N ARG A 205 3.40 5.14 33.44
CA ARG A 205 4.84 4.90 33.61
C ARG A 205 5.63 5.31 32.37
N LEU A 206 5.16 4.98 31.18
CA LEU A 206 5.84 5.33 29.93
C LEU A 206 5.84 6.84 29.69
N LEU A 207 4.70 7.52 29.88
CA LEU A 207 4.60 8.97 29.72
C LEU A 207 5.46 9.72 30.72
N SER A 208 5.42 9.32 32.02
CA SER A 208 6.26 9.92 33.04
C SER A 208 7.73 9.52 32.94
N GLY A 209 8.02 8.38 32.30
CA GLY A 209 9.37 7.86 32.08
C GLY A 209 10.12 8.47 30.90
N GLY A 210 9.48 9.34 30.09
CA GLY A 210 10.11 10.05 28.99
C GLY A 210 9.71 9.57 27.59
N LEU A 211 8.57 8.88 27.42
CA LEU A 211 8.10 8.47 26.08
C LEU A 211 7.98 9.66 25.09
N LYS A 212 7.68 10.85 25.61
CA LYS A 212 7.60 12.06 24.79
C LYS A 212 8.92 12.44 24.10
N ASP A 213 10.05 11.99 24.64
CA ASP A 213 11.35 12.18 23.99
C ASP A 213 11.45 11.34 22.72
N ALA A 214 10.89 10.10 22.71
CA ALA A 214 10.81 9.28 21.52
C ALA A 214 9.91 9.91 20.44
N VAL A 215 8.78 10.51 20.82
CA VAL A 215 7.90 11.26 19.92
C VAL A 215 8.62 12.46 19.32
N THR A 216 9.39 13.21 20.13
CA THR A 216 10.19 14.34 19.66
C THR A 216 11.26 13.89 18.67
N THR A 217 12.00 12.82 18.99
CA THR A 217 13.02 12.22 18.10
C THR A 217 12.41 11.78 16.75
N ALA A 218 11.22 11.15 16.77
CA ALA A 218 10.50 10.74 15.58
C ALA A 218 10.13 11.93 14.67
N ARG A 219 9.66 13.03 15.27
CA ARG A 219 9.34 14.26 14.50
C ARG A 219 10.58 14.88 13.88
N GLU A 220 11.68 14.97 14.64
CA GLU A 220 12.96 15.47 14.12
C GLU A 220 13.52 14.57 13.01
N GLU A 221 13.32 13.25 13.09
CA GLU A 221 13.68 12.31 12.03
C GLU A 221 12.90 12.64 10.75
N LEU A 222 11.58 12.83 10.84
CA LEU A 222 10.74 13.24 9.69
C LEU A 222 11.13 14.62 9.13
N ASP A 223 11.51 15.57 9.97
CA ASP A 223 11.96 16.89 9.53
C ASP A 223 13.26 16.80 8.71
N ARG A 224 14.23 16.02 9.23
CA ARG A 224 15.50 15.77 8.52
C ARG A 224 15.27 15.03 7.21
N ALA A 225 14.47 13.95 7.24
CA ALA A 225 14.15 13.16 6.06
C ALA A 225 13.44 14.02 4.99
N GLY A 226 12.46 14.84 5.38
CA GLY A 226 11.75 15.74 4.48
C GLY A 226 12.68 16.76 3.81
N ALA A 227 13.65 17.31 4.55
CA ALA A 227 14.64 18.23 3.98
C ALA A 227 15.55 17.54 2.93
N ILE A 228 15.94 16.28 3.17
CA ILE A 228 16.71 15.47 2.22
C ILE A 228 15.87 15.20 0.96
N VAL A 229 14.61 14.74 1.13
CA VAL A 229 13.69 14.50 0.01
C VAL A 229 13.54 15.74 -0.87
N GLN A 230 13.28 16.92 -0.28
CA GLN A 230 13.13 18.17 -1.02
C GLN A 230 14.39 18.50 -1.83
N LYS A 231 15.56 18.29 -1.25
CA LYS A 231 16.86 18.54 -1.89
C LYS A 231 17.10 17.54 -3.02
N ASP A 232 16.96 16.25 -2.78
CA ASP A 232 17.34 15.18 -3.72
C ASP A 232 16.40 15.11 -4.93
N LEU A 233 15.11 15.43 -4.72
CA LEU A 233 14.13 15.54 -5.80
C LEU A 233 14.14 16.93 -6.49
N GLY A 234 14.86 17.91 -5.95
CA GLY A 234 14.90 19.26 -6.46
C GLY A 234 13.58 20.01 -6.35
N CYS A 235 12.73 19.66 -5.39
CA CYS A 235 11.38 20.22 -5.27
C CYS A 235 11.41 21.74 -5.07
N GLY A 236 10.51 22.46 -5.76
CA GLY A 236 10.46 23.92 -5.75
C GLY A 236 11.49 24.59 -6.66
N THR A 237 12.27 23.85 -7.43
CA THR A 237 13.24 24.35 -8.42
C THR A 237 12.80 24.06 -9.86
N PRO A 238 13.38 24.70 -10.88
CA PRO A 238 13.11 24.35 -12.28
C PRO A 238 13.51 22.93 -12.69
N SER A 239 14.33 22.24 -11.88
CA SER A 239 14.76 20.86 -12.08
C SER A 239 14.00 19.86 -11.22
N ALA A 240 12.86 20.26 -10.65
CA ALA A 240 12.03 19.38 -9.83
C ALA A 240 11.62 18.11 -10.60
N LEU A 241 11.81 16.95 -9.96
CA LEU A 241 11.39 15.67 -10.50
C LEU A 241 9.87 15.47 -10.29
N PRO A 242 9.19 14.67 -11.14
CA PRO A 242 7.76 14.36 -10.99
C PRO A 242 7.41 13.76 -9.60
N ALA A 243 8.35 13.13 -8.94
CA ALA A 243 8.24 12.61 -7.58
C ALA A 243 7.86 13.67 -6.53
N CYS A 244 8.16 14.96 -6.79
CA CYS A 244 7.73 16.07 -5.93
C CYS A 244 6.21 16.24 -5.84
N ASP A 245 5.47 15.72 -6.81
CA ASP A 245 4.00 15.79 -6.86
C ASP A 245 3.33 14.60 -6.16
N VAL A 246 4.10 13.60 -5.73
CA VAL A 246 3.57 12.48 -4.95
C VAL A 246 3.48 12.89 -3.48
N THR A 247 2.29 12.77 -2.92
CA THR A 247 2.06 13.05 -1.50
C THR A 247 2.43 11.83 -0.66
N VAL A 248 3.31 11.99 0.33
CA VAL A 248 3.65 10.93 1.29
C VAL A 248 3.06 11.21 2.66
N ARG A 249 2.52 10.18 3.29
CA ARG A 249 2.14 10.11 4.71
C ARG A 249 2.72 8.84 5.32
N TYR A 250 2.73 8.77 6.64
CA TYR A 250 3.37 7.68 7.36
C TYR A 250 2.36 6.93 8.23
N LEU A 251 2.46 5.60 8.21
CA LEU A 251 1.90 4.73 9.22
C LEU A 251 3.00 4.37 10.20
N TYR A 252 2.78 4.65 11.48
CA TYR A 252 3.74 4.26 12.50
C TYR A 252 3.81 2.73 12.58
N GLN A 253 4.98 2.18 12.29
CA GLN A 253 5.21 0.74 12.24
C GLN A 253 5.62 0.22 13.63
N VAL A 254 4.81 -0.68 14.20
CA VAL A 254 5.04 -1.34 15.49
C VAL A 254 5.57 -2.75 15.28
N LEU A 255 6.67 -3.08 15.91
CA LEU A 255 7.32 -4.40 15.82
C LEU A 255 6.66 -5.39 16.80
N ARG A 256 5.60 -6.10 16.35
CA ARG A 256 4.77 -6.99 17.21
C ARG A 256 5.47 -8.26 17.71
N GLY A 257 6.66 -8.57 17.18
CA GLY A 257 7.48 -9.71 17.62
C GLY A 257 8.33 -9.44 18.87
N LEU A 258 8.28 -8.22 19.43
CA LEU A 258 9.00 -7.84 20.64
C LEU A 258 8.22 -8.26 21.93
N PRO A 259 8.87 -8.24 23.10
CA PRO A 259 8.18 -8.41 24.39
C PRO A 259 7.04 -7.41 24.61
N PRO A 260 5.99 -7.77 25.37
CA PRO A 260 4.75 -6.97 25.47
C PRO A 260 4.95 -5.55 25.99
N GLU A 261 5.91 -5.31 26.90
CA GLU A 261 6.25 -3.97 27.38
C GLU A 261 6.84 -3.08 26.29
N GLN A 262 7.58 -3.66 25.33
CA GLN A 262 8.15 -2.94 24.21
C GLN A 262 7.11 -2.68 23.13
N VAL A 263 6.25 -3.68 22.84
CA VAL A 263 5.13 -3.52 21.91
C VAL A 263 4.18 -2.45 22.38
N PHE A 264 3.77 -2.47 23.67
CA PHE A 264 2.89 -1.45 24.23
C PHE A 264 3.52 -0.05 24.17
N ALA A 265 4.83 0.06 24.45
CA ALA A 265 5.54 1.33 24.33
C ALA A 265 5.57 1.87 22.91
N GLN A 266 5.77 1.00 21.90
CA GLN A 266 5.72 1.40 20.50
C GLN A 266 4.29 1.76 20.05
N ILE A 267 3.25 0.99 20.45
CA ILE A 267 1.87 1.34 20.13
C ILE A 267 1.53 2.72 20.71
N LEU A 268 1.84 2.96 21.99
CA LEU A 268 1.59 4.27 22.64
C LEU A 268 2.36 5.40 21.93
N THR A 269 3.60 5.17 21.52
CA THR A 269 4.37 6.15 20.72
C THR A 269 3.68 6.46 19.40
N GLY A 270 3.14 5.44 18.71
CA GLY A 270 2.38 5.63 17.47
C GLY A 270 1.15 6.51 17.67
N PHE A 271 0.36 6.26 18.70
CA PHE A 271 -0.81 7.08 19.04
C PHE A 271 -0.44 8.53 19.40
N GLU A 272 0.56 8.73 20.26
CA GLU A 272 1.04 10.06 20.65
C GLU A 272 1.62 10.82 19.42
N LEU A 273 2.36 10.13 18.55
CA LEU A 273 2.96 10.75 17.36
C LEU A 273 1.89 11.12 16.32
N ALA A 274 0.95 10.23 16.01
CA ALA A 274 -0.14 10.51 15.08
C ALA A 274 -1.04 11.66 15.55
N SER A 275 -1.22 11.80 16.89
CA SER A 275 -1.94 12.93 17.46
C SER A 275 -1.15 14.25 17.42
N ALA A 276 0.20 14.20 17.35
CA ALA A 276 1.07 15.36 17.42
C ALA A 276 1.62 15.84 16.07
N ASP A 277 1.59 15.00 15.03
CA ASP A 277 2.18 15.29 13.71
C ASP A 277 1.29 14.77 12.58
N SER A 278 0.71 15.68 11.81
CA SER A 278 -0.23 15.37 10.72
C SER A 278 0.40 14.59 9.55
N ARG A 279 1.70 14.42 9.52
CA ARG A 279 2.37 13.55 8.54
C ARG A 279 2.18 12.08 8.88
N VAL A 280 1.97 11.74 10.16
CA VAL A 280 1.69 10.38 10.63
C VAL A 280 0.18 10.24 10.76
N VAL A 281 -0.40 9.47 9.85
CA VAL A 281 -1.86 9.39 9.68
C VAL A 281 -2.49 8.18 10.35
N GLY A 282 -1.68 7.27 10.90
CA GLY A 282 -2.16 6.07 11.59
C GLY A 282 -1.00 5.17 12.00
N LEU A 283 -1.33 3.93 12.35
CA LEU A 283 -0.35 2.92 12.75
C LEU A 283 -0.67 1.53 12.18
N ASN A 284 0.35 0.66 12.17
CA ASN A 284 0.24 -0.75 11.78
C ASN A 284 1.15 -1.63 12.66
N LEU A 285 0.76 -2.89 12.87
CA LEU A 285 1.57 -3.91 13.53
C LEU A 285 2.24 -4.78 12.48
N VAL A 286 3.57 -4.87 12.50
CA VAL A 286 4.37 -5.57 11.50
C VAL A 286 5.24 -6.68 12.11
N MET A 287 5.97 -7.39 11.32
CA MET A 287 6.71 -8.64 11.51
C MET A 287 5.83 -9.86 11.24
N PRO A 288 6.42 -10.99 10.82
CA PRO A 288 5.71 -12.21 10.43
C PRO A 288 4.64 -12.61 11.43
N GLU A 289 3.41 -12.76 10.95
CA GLU A 289 2.24 -13.03 11.78
C GLU A 289 2.28 -14.41 12.44
N ASP A 290 2.92 -15.37 11.76
CA ASP A 290 3.12 -16.75 12.20
C ASP A 290 4.20 -16.93 13.28
N TRP A 291 5.03 -15.93 13.53
CA TRP A 291 6.08 -16.06 14.54
C TRP A 291 5.49 -16.25 15.94
N TYR A 292 6.26 -16.89 16.82
CA TYR A 292 5.80 -17.29 18.15
C TYR A 292 5.18 -16.16 18.97
N VAL A 293 5.81 -14.97 19.03
CA VAL A 293 5.30 -13.84 19.82
C VAL A 293 4.04 -13.24 19.19
N PRO A 294 4.01 -12.89 17.87
CA PRO A 294 2.80 -12.41 17.21
C PRO A 294 1.61 -13.35 17.38
N MET A 295 1.79 -14.68 17.20
CA MET A 295 0.74 -15.66 17.39
C MET A 295 0.26 -15.78 18.84
N ARG A 296 1.19 -15.88 19.78
CA ARG A 296 0.86 -16.02 21.21
C ARG A 296 0.14 -14.78 21.78
N ASP A 297 0.62 -13.60 21.42
CA ASP A 297 0.21 -12.33 22.01
C ASP A 297 -0.78 -11.55 21.13
N PHE A 298 -1.29 -12.13 20.04
CA PHE A 298 -2.18 -11.46 19.11
C PHE A 298 -3.36 -10.77 19.82
N ASN A 299 -4.09 -11.51 20.64
CA ASN A 299 -5.22 -10.98 21.39
C ASN A 299 -4.79 -9.96 22.47
N LEU A 300 -3.58 -10.04 22.99
CA LEU A 300 -3.01 -9.02 23.89
C LEU A 300 -2.76 -7.73 23.11
N HIS A 301 -2.19 -7.81 21.92
CA HIS A 301 -1.95 -6.65 21.07
C HIS A 301 -3.27 -5.97 20.65
N MET A 302 -4.30 -6.73 20.29
CA MET A 302 -5.63 -6.17 20.00
C MET A 302 -6.23 -5.42 21.20
N ARG A 303 -6.10 -5.96 22.42
CA ARG A 303 -6.55 -5.26 23.64
C ARG A 303 -5.72 -4.01 23.96
N MET A 304 -4.43 -3.98 23.63
CA MET A 304 -3.60 -2.78 23.76
C MET A 304 -4.11 -1.67 22.82
N LEU A 305 -4.44 -2.04 21.56
CA LEU A 305 -5.03 -1.13 20.58
C LEU A 305 -6.39 -0.62 21.04
N ASP A 306 -7.29 -1.50 21.49
CA ASP A 306 -8.62 -1.15 22.01
C ASP A 306 -8.52 -0.14 23.16
N TYR A 307 -7.66 -0.41 24.13
CA TYR A 307 -7.42 0.49 25.25
C TYR A 307 -6.95 1.89 24.82
N LEU A 308 -5.97 1.94 23.90
CA LEU A 308 -5.41 3.21 23.43
C LEU A 308 -6.32 3.94 22.47
N HIS A 309 -7.04 3.24 21.58
CA HIS A 309 -8.06 3.83 20.72
C HIS A 309 -9.19 4.49 21.54
N GLY A 310 -9.57 3.89 22.68
CA GLY A 310 -10.51 4.55 23.61
C GLY A 310 -10.03 5.89 24.17
N ILE A 311 -8.71 6.17 24.12
CA ILE A 311 -8.11 7.43 24.57
C ILE A 311 -7.84 8.37 23.37
N TYR A 312 -7.48 7.82 22.22
CA TYR A 312 -7.11 8.53 20.98
C TYR A 312 -8.00 8.09 19.81
N PRO A 313 -9.33 8.34 19.86
CA PRO A 313 -10.28 7.79 18.89
C PRO A 313 -10.11 8.33 17.46
N GLU A 314 -9.36 9.40 17.27
CA GLU A 314 -9.11 10.01 15.96
C GLU A 314 -7.90 9.41 15.24
N VAL A 315 -7.15 8.50 15.89
CA VAL A 315 -5.98 7.88 15.27
C VAL A 315 -6.40 6.66 14.48
N HIS A 316 -6.14 6.69 13.18
CA HIS A 316 -6.49 5.63 12.28
C HIS A 316 -5.62 4.37 12.45
N ILE A 317 -6.17 3.22 12.15
CA ILE A 317 -5.51 1.92 12.30
C ILE A 317 -5.69 1.10 11.02
N SER A 318 -4.57 0.70 10.39
CA SER A 318 -4.49 -0.37 9.41
C SER A 318 -3.68 -1.52 10.02
N LEU A 319 -4.08 -2.77 9.83
CA LEU A 319 -3.39 -3.90 10.45
C LEU A 319 -3.08 -5.01 9.43
N HIS A 320 -1.84 -5.54 9.48
CA HIS A 320 -1.56 -6.85 8.92
C HIS A 320 -2.39 -7.89 9.65
N ALA A 321 -3.27 -8.56 8.94
CA ALA A 321 -4.06 -9.64 9.50
C ALA A 321 -4.40 -10.70 8.44
N GLY A 322 -4.23 -11.97 8.81
CA GLY A 322 -4.45 -13.09 7.91
C GLY A 322 -3.41 -13.19 6.79
N GLU A 323 -2.20 -12.70 6.99
CA GLU A 323 -1.04 -13.05 6.15
C GLU A 323 -0.54 -14.45 6.54
N LEU A 324 -1.44 -15.39 6.46
CA LEU A 324 -1.31 -16.77 6.91
C LEU A 324 -1.88 -17.72 5.87
N ALA A 325 -1.36 -18.94 5.84
CA ALA A 325 -1.85 -20.00 4.99
C ALA A 325 -1.84 -21.35 5.72
N MET A 326 -2.68 -22.28 5.25
CA MET A 326 -2.69 -23.63 5.76
C MET A 326 -1.30 -24.29 5.63
N GLY A 327 -0.80 -24.85 6.73
CA GLY A 327 0.52 -25.47 6.81
C GLY A 327 1.61 -24.57 7.37
N LEU A 328 1.42 -23.25 7.40
CA LEU A 328 2.34 -22.30 8.05
C LEU A 328 2.11 -22.26 9.56
N VAL A 329 0.85 -22.26 9.97
CA VAL A 329 0.41 -22.29 11.38
C VAL A 329 -0.58 -23.41 11.62
N PRO A 330 -0.84 -23.84 12.89
CA PRO A 330 -1.94 -24.74 13.22
C PRO A 330 -3.30 -24.16 12.75
N PRO A 331 -4.27 -25.00 12.35
CA PRO A 331 -5.55 -24.54 11.81
C PRO A 331 -6.31 -23.54 12.71
N GLU A 332 -6.23 -23.69 14.03
CA GLU A 332 -6.83 -22.76 14.98
C GLU A 332 -6.21 -21.35 14.91
N GLY A 333 -4.96 -21.22 14.45
CA GLY A 333 -4.28 -19.94 14.26
C GLY A 333 -4.76 -19.16 13.03
N LEU A 334 -5.54 -19.78 12.13
CA LEU A 334 -6.06 -19.13 10.92
C LEU A 334 -7.42 -18.45 11.15
N SER A 335 -8.09 -18.68 12.27
CA SER A 335 -9.55 -18.56 12.36
C SER A 335 -10.08 -17.28 12.98
N PHE A 336 -9.23 -16.30 13.35
CA PHE A 336 -9.68 -15.14 14.16
C PHE A 336 -8.91 -13.82 13.92
N HIS A 337 -7.82 -13.82 13.20
CA HIS A 337 -6.91 -12.67 13.12
C HIS A 337 -7.56 -11.46 12.43
N ILE A 338 -8.24 -11.67 11.30
CA ILE A 338 -8.91 -10.60 10.57
C ILE A 338 -10.08 -10.05 11.40
N ARG A 339 -10.93 -10.95 11.95
CA ARG A 339 -12.05 -10.54 12.78
C ARG A 339 -11.62 -9.73 14.00
N HIS A 340 -10.64 -10.23 14.76
CA HIS A 340 -10.19 -9.52 15.96
C HIS A 340 -9.48 -8.22 15.64
N SER A 341 -8.79 -8.11 14.49
CA SER A 341 -8.24 -6.83 14.04
C SER A 341 -9.33 -5.79 13.80
N ILE A 342 -10.48 -6.21 13.25
CA ILE A 342 -11.62 -5.31 12.98
C ILE A 342 -12.42 -5.00 14.25
N GLU A 343 -12.74 -6.02 15.07
CA GLU A 343 -13.65 -5.88 16.20
C GLU A 343 -12.97 -5.31 17.46
N LEU A 344 -11.71 -5.70 17.70
CA LEU A 344 -10.94 -5.31 18.89
C LEU A 344 -9.80 -4.35 18.55
N GLY A 345 -9.13 -4.57 17.41
CA GLY A 345 -8.03 -3.72 16.96
C GLY A 345 -8.47 -2.44 16.31
N HIS A 346 -9.78 -2.24 16.10
CA HIS A 346 -10.38 -1.07 15.42
C HIS A 346 -9.82 -0.80 14.01
N ALA A 347 -9.35 -1.85 13.33
CA ALA A 347 -8.80 -1.70 11.99
C ALA A 347 -9.86 -1.18 10.99
N GLU A 348 -9.54 -0.12 10.30
CA GLU A 348 -10.31 0.45 9.19
C GLU A 348 -9.89 -0.17 7.86
N ARG A 349 -8.68 -0.75 7.82
CA ARG A 349 -8.13 -1.47 6.68
C ARG A 349 -7.38 -2.72 7.17
N ILE A 350 -7.35 -3.74 6.31
CA ILE A 350 -6.65 -5.01 6.56
C ILE A 350 -5.58 -5.20 5.48
N GLY A 351 -4.33 -5.29 5.89
CA GLY A 351 -3.22 -5.72 5.04
C GLY A 351 -3.33 -7.22 4.75
N HIS A 352 -3.15 -7.61 3.50
CA HIS A 352 -3.18 -8.98 2.95
C HIS A 352 -4.53 -9.68 3.03
N GLY A 353 -5.03 -10.01 4.21
CA GLY A 353 -6.31 -10.69 4.39
C GLY A 353 -6.43 -12.07 3.72
N VAL A 354 -5.31 -12.78 3.53
CA VAL A 354 -5.26 -14.03 2.74
C VAL A 354 -6.10 -15.14 3.37
N ALA A 355 -6.04 -15.28 4.69
CA ALA A 355 -6.71 -16.36 5.43
C ALA A 355 -8.22 -16.12 5.69
N VAL A 356 -8.87 -15.17 5.00
CA VAL A 356 -10.28 -14.81 5.30
C VAL A 356 -11.25 -15.98 5.21
N MET A 357 -10.99 -16.97 4.36
CA MET A 357 -11.88 -18.14 4.23
C MET A 357 -11.66 -19.18 5.33
N ASP A 358 -10.57 -19.09 6.10
CA ASP A 358 -10.29 -19.91 7.26
C ASP A 358 -10.86 -19.32 8.57
N GLU A 359 -11.31 -18.06 8.54
CA GLU A 359 -11.92 -17.36 9.66
C GLU A 359 -13.23 -18.03 10.12
N HIS A 360 -13.49 -18.01 11.43
CA HIS A 360 -14.79 -18.41 11.95
C HIS A 360 -15.90 -17.57 11.31
N ASN A 361 -16.94 -18.23 10.77
CA ASN A 361 -18.03 -17.56 10.07
C ASN A 361 -17.57 -16.61 8.95
N ALA A 362 -16.61 -17.04 8.12
CA ALA A 362 -15.99 -16.27 7.05
C ALA A 362 -16.99 -15.48 6.19
N LEU A 363 -18.12 -16.10 5.80
CA LEU A 363 -19.13 -15.43 4.96
C LEU A 363 -19.88 -14.30 5.69
N GLU A 364 -19.99 -14.37 7.00
CA GLU A 364 -20.55 -13.31 7.84
C GLU A 364 -19.53 -12.18 7.96
N LEU A 365 -18.27 -12.49 8.22
CA LEU A 365 -17.18 -11.54 8.26
C LEU A 365 -17.06 -10.74 6.95
N LEU A 366 -17.13 -11.41 5.80
CA LEU A 366 -17.11 -10.74 4.48
C LEU A 366 -18.28 -9.75 4.30
N ARG A 367 -19.49 -10.08 4.78
CA ARG A 367 -20.64 -9.17 4.74
C ARG A 367 -20.45 -7.97 5.67
N GLU A 368 -19.90 -8.22 6.87
CA GLU A 368 -19.56 -7.16 7.82
C GLU A 368 -18.50 -6.22 7.25
N MET A 369 -17.42 -6.75 6.67
CA MET A 369 -16.38 -5.95 6.02
C MET A 369 -16.95 -5.09 4.90
N ALA A 370 -17.83 -5.63 4.06
CA ALA A 370 -18.50 -4.86 3.01
C ALA A 370 -19.41 -3.77 3.58
N GLN A 371 -20.23 -4.07 4.61
CA GLN A 371 -21.13 -3.13 5.24
C GLN A 371 -20.38 -1.99 5.95
N ARG A 372 -19.30 -2.31 6.65
CA ARG A 372 -18.44 -1.35 7.36
C ARG A 372 -17.44 -0.67 6.44
N LYS A 373 -17.36 -1.08 5.17
CA LYS A 373 -16.40 -0.60 4.17
C LYS A 373 -14.94 -0.76 4.62
N ILE A 374 -14.61 -1.90 5.24
CA ILE A 374 -13.24 -2.25 5.59
C ILE A 374 -12.49 -2.61 4.30
N LEU A 375 -11.51 -1.80 3.91
CA LEU A 375 -10.71 -2.07 2.72
C LEU A 375 -9.68 -3.17 2.99
N VAL A 376 -9.45 -4.02 1.98
CA VAL A 376 -8.33 -4.98 1.99
C VAL A 376 -7.23 -4.48 1.05
N GLU A 377 -6.02 -4.37 1.59
CA GLU A 377 -4.80 -4.00 0.89
C GLU A 377 -4.19 -5.26 0.27
N ILE A 378 -4.34 -5.43 -1.04
CA ILE A 378 -4.01 -6.66 -1.78
C ILE A 378 -2.58 -6.59 -2.31
N CYS A 379 -1.70 -7.42 -1.79
CA CYS A 379 -0.28 -7.52 -2.12
C CYS A 379 -0.01 -8.82 -2.90
N LEU A 380 -0.38 -8.89 -4.19
CA LEU A 380 -0.39 -10.13 -4.96
C LEU A 380 0.98 -10.80 -5.08
N THR A 381 2.03 -10.00 -5.32
CA THR A 381 3.39 -10.52 -5.46
C THR A 381 3.90 -11.04 -4.13
N SER A 382 3.74 -10.27 -3.06
CA SER A 382 4.13 -10.67 -1.71
C SER A 382 3.41 -11.95 -1.27
N ASN A 383 2.08 -12.03 -1.44
CA ASN A 383 1.31 -13.22 -1.07
C ASN A 383 1.72 -14.48 -1.87
N ASP A 384 2.16 -14.33 -3.14
CA ASP A 384 2.71 -15.45 -3.90
C ASP A 384 4.09 -15.87 -3.38
N VAL A 385 5.02 -14.91 -3.15
CA VAL A 385 6.39 -15.28 -2.77
C VAL A 385 6.48 -15.77 -1.33
N ILE A 386 5.75 -15.17 -0.40
CA ILE A 386 5.75 -15.54 1.02
C ILE A 386 4.91 -16.79 1.27
N LEU A 387 3.65 -16.79 0.84
CA LEU A 387 2.66 -17.81 1.20
C LEU A 387 2.40 -18.83 0.08
N GLY A 388 2.85 -18.57 -1.14
CA GLY A 388 2.49 -19.35 -2.31
C GLY A 388 1.06 -19.13 -2.81
N MET A 389 0.35 -18.14 -2.26
CA MET A 389 -1.06 -17.87 -2.53
C MET A 389 -1.21 -17.04 -3.81
N LYS A 390 -1.74 -17.65 -4.86
CA LYS A 390 -1.92 -17.03 -6.19
C LYS A 390 -3.07 -17.65 -6.97
N GLY A 391 -3.48 -16.98 -8.03
CA GLY A 391 -4.54 -17.49 -8.92
C GLY A 391 -5.82 -17.74 -8.14
N ASP A 392 -6.40 -18.91 -8.33
CA ASP A 392 -7.67 -19.32 -7.71
C ASP A 392 -7.57 -19.52 -6.19
N ASP A 393 -6.37 -19.71 -5.64
CA ASP A 393 -6.15 -19.87 -4.21
C ASP A 393 -6.19 -18.52 -3.46
N HIS A 394 -5.98 -17.40 -4.17
CA HIS A 394 -5.97 -16.07 -3.55
C HIS A 394 -7.40 -15.52 -3.38
N PRO A 395 -7.76 -14.94 -2.22
CA PRO A 395 -9.15 -14.53 -1.90
C PRO A 395 -9.63 -13.26 -2.63
N LEU A 396 -8.85 -12.57 -3.45
CA LEU A 396 -9.27 -11.38 -4.18
C LEU A 396 -10.63 -11.53 -4.90
N PRO A 397 -10.91 -12.63 -5.65
CA PRO A 397 -12.22 -12.80 -6.27
C PRO A 397 -13.36 -12.92 -5.25
N VAL A 398 -13.10 -13.48 -4.07
CA VAL A 398 -14.08 -13.61 -2.99
C VAL A 398 -14.42 -12.25 -2.39
N TYR A 399 -13.43 -11.44 -2.04
CA TYR A 399 -13.65 -10.07 -1.57
C TYR A 399 -14.51 -9.26 -2.55
N ARG A 400 -14.14 -9.27 -3.83
CA ARG A 400 -14.90 -8.57 -4.88
C ARG A 400 -16.34 -9.08 -5.00
N LYS A 401 -16.54 -10.39 -4.95
CA LYS A 401 -17.87 -11.03 -5.02
C LYS A 401 -18.78 -10.58 -3.88
N TYR A 402 -18.24 -10.37 -2.68
CA TYR A 402 -18.99 -9.92 -1.51
C TYR A 402 -19.10 -8.40 -1.41
N GLY A 403 -18.50 -7.64 -2.32
CA GLY A 403 -18.52 -6.19 -2.32
C GLY A 403 -17.61 -5.54 -1.27
N VAL A 404 -16.64 -6.30 -0.75
CA VAL A 404 -15.59 -5.75 0.11
C VAL A 404 -14.68 -4.86 -0.73
N PRO A 405 -14.43 -3.60 -0.33
CA PRO A 405 -13.51 -2.74 -1.07
C PRO A 405 -12.08 -3.30 -1.04
N VAL A 406 -11.41 -3.21 -2.19
CA VAL A 406 -10.02 -3.68 -2.34
C VAL A 406 -9.19 -2.65 -3.09
N ALA A 407 -7.93 -2.50 -2.73
CA ALA A 407 -6.92 -1.77 -3.47
C ALA A 407 -5.66 -2.63 -3.61
N LEU A 408 -4.92 -2.45 -4.70
CA LEU A 408 -3.62 -3.10 -4.86
C LEU A 408 -2.57 -2.30 -4.09
N ALA A 409 -1.57 -3.00 -3.58
CA ALA A 409 -0.46 -2.44 -2.83
C ALA A 409 0.83 -3.22 -3.10
N THR A 410 1.98 -2.59 -2.91
CA THR A 410 3.29 -3.17 -3.27
C THR A 410 3.96 -3.94 -2.15
N ASP A 411 3.62 -3.63 -0.90
CA ASP A 411 4.30 -4.17 0.29
C ASP A 411 5.80 -3.82 0.30
N ASP A 412 6.68 -4.78 0.28
CA ASP A 412 8.14 -4.65 0.20
C ASP A 412 8.61 -4.80 -1.26
N GLU A 413 8.32 -3.82 -2.12
CA GLU A 413 8.57 -3.90 -3.57
C GLU A 413 10.02 -4.14 -3.96
N GLY A 414 10.96 -3.61 -3.19
CA GLY A 414 12.40 -3.79 -3.42
C GLY A 414 12.85 -5.23 -3.13
N VAL A 415 12.36 -5.81 -2.03
CA VAL A 415 12.62 -7.23 -1.68
C VAL A 415 11.94 -8.15 -2.67
N SER A 416 10.66 -7.92 -2.97
CA SER A 416 9.86 -8.70 -3.93
C SER A 416 10.32 -8.52 -5.38
N ARG A 417 11.06 -7.46 -5.69
CA ARG A 417 11.47 -7.04 -7.04
C ARG A 417 10.27 -6.80 -7.96
N SER A 418 9.26 -6.16 -7.43
CA SER A 418 8.02 -5.76 -8.09
C SER A 418 7.87 -4.24 -8.09
N ASP A 419 6.79 -3.74 -8.63
CA ASP A 419 6.32 -2.36 -8.57
C ASP A 419 4.79 -2.34 -8.68
N MET A 420 4.15 -1.19 -8.50
CA MET A 420 2.69 -1.09 -8.58
C MET A 420 2.17 -1.43 -9.99
N THR A 421 2.91 -1.12 -11.03
CA THR A 421 2.52 -1.50 -12.41
C THR A 421 2.45 -3.01 -12.59
N HIS A 422 3.39 -3.77 -12.00
CA HIS A 422 3.37 -5.23 -12.02
C HIS A 422 2.27 -5.82 -11.14
N GLU A 423 1.91 -5.20 -10.02
CA GLU A 423 0.73 -5.60 -9.24
C GLU A 423 -0.56 -5.46 -10.07
N TYR A 424 -0.73 -4.35 -10.79
CA TYR A 424 -1.85 -4.14 -11.72
C TYR A 424 -1.83 -5.13 -12.90
N LEU A 425 -0.65 -5.42 -13.46
CA LEU A 425 -0.49 -6.42 -14.53
C LEU A 425 -0.89 -7.81 -14.04
N ARG A 426 -0.38 -8.22 -12.89
CA ARG A 426 -0.71 -9.50 -12.25
C ARG A 426 -2.22 -9.61 -11.98
N ALA A 427 -2.85 -8.56 -11.46
CA ALA A 427 -4.28 -8.51 -11.23
C ALA A 427 -5.08 -8.62 -12.53
N ALA A 428 -4.70 -7.86 -13.56
CA ALA A 428 -5.37 -7.87 -14.87
C ALA A 428 -5.28 -9.24 -15.58
N GLU A 429 -4.10 -9.86 -15.57
CA GLU A 429 -3.85 -11.13 -16.26
C GLU A 429 -4.44 -12.33 -15.50
N THR A 430 -4.22 -12.38 -14.17
CA THR A 430 -4.63 -13.53 -13.36
C THR A 430 -6.14 -13.60 -13.17
N TYR A 431 -6.80 -12.45 -12.92
CA TYR A 431 -8.22 -12.39 -12.58
C TYR A 431 -9.09 -11.80 -13.69
N ASN A 432 -8.52 -11.59 -14.88
CA ASN A 432 -9.21 -11.04 -16.04
C ASN A 432 -9.95 -9.73 -15.71
N LEU A 433 -9.33 -8.85 -14.91
CA LEU A 433 -9.95 -7.59 -14.49
C LEU A 433 -10.10 -6.65 -15.69
N SER A 434 -11.26 -6.01 -15.80
CA SER A 434 -11.51 -4.99 -16.80
C SER A 434 -10.80 -3.68 -16.45
N TYR A 435 -10.69 -2.76 -17.43
CA TYR A 435 -10.21 -1.39 -17.15
C TYR A 435 -11.00 -0.70 -16.04
N THR A 436 -12.33 -0.86 -16.04
CA THR A 436 -13.21 -0.27 -15.01
C THR A 436 -12.92 -0.88 -13.63
N ASP A 437 -12.63 -2.18 -13.54
CA ASP A 437 -12.25 -2.81 -12.26
C ASP A 437 -10.96 -2.20 -11.72
N LEU A 438 -9.93 -2.09 -12.57
CA LEU A 438 -8.63 -1.52 -12.19
C LEU A 438 -8.75 -0.04 -11.81
N LYS A 439 -9.51 0.75 -12.58
CA LYS A 439 -9.82 2.16 -12.29
C LYS A 439 -10.51 2.31 -10.93
N ASN A 440 -11.45 1.41 -10.63
CA ASN A 440 -12.14 1.43 -9.34
C ASN A 440 -11.22 1.06 -8.19
N MET A 441 -10.28 0.11 -8.36
CA MET A 441 -9.26 -0.18 -7.33
C MET A 441 -8.37 1.04 -7.04
N ALA A 442 -7.96 1.77 -8.09
CA ALA A 442 -7.23 3.03 -7.93
C ALA A 442 -8.05 4.11 -7.18
N ARG A 443 -9.35 4.21 -7.44
CA ARG A 443 -10.27 5.10 -6.71
C ARG A 443 -10.43 4.68 -5.26
N GLN A 444 -10.55 3.36 -4.99
CA GLN A 444 -10.67 2.81 -3.64
C GLN A 444 -9.42 3.08 -2.81
N SER A 445 -8.23 3.07 -3.40
CA SER A 445 -7.01 3.40 -2.66
C SER A 445 -7.04 4.82 -2.07
N LEU A 446 -7.52 5.80 -2.82
CA LEU A 446 -7.64 7.18 -2.32
C LEU A 446 -8.87 7.38 -1.42
N GLU A 447 -9.96 6.64 -1.65
CA GLU A 447 -11.16 6.70 -0.79
C GLU A 447 -10.85 6.24 0.62
N HIS A 448 -10.04 5.19 0.75
CA HIS A 448 -9.68 4.60 2.02
C HIS A 448 -8.31 5.06 2.55
N SER A 449 -7.69 6.05 1.90
CA SER A 449 -6.52 6.72 2.45
C SER A 449 -6.87 7.45 3.74
N PHE A 450 -5.90 7.57 4.65
CA PHE A 450 -6.08 8.35 5.88
C PHE A 450 -5.83 9.85 5.68
N LEU A 451 -5.93 10.33 4.43
CA LEU A 451 -5.90 11.76 4.12
C LEU A 451 -7.08 12.49 4.78
N PRO A 452 -6.85 13.68 5.36
CA PRO A 452 -7.90 14.43 6.02
C PRO A 452 -8.92 15.02 5.06
N GLY A 453 -10.16 15.16 5.54
CA GLY A 453 -11.24 15.83 4.85
C GLY A 453 -12.29 14.88 4.25
N ALA A 454 -13.34 15.46 3.68
CA ALA A 454 -14.45 14.73 3.09
C ALA A 454 -14.05 14.08 1.75
N SER A 455 -14.68 12.96 1.41
CA SER A 455 -14.54 12.33 0.10
C SER A 455 -15.13 13.18 -1.03
N LEU A 456 -14.53 13.11 -2.22
CA LEU A 456 -15.12 13.62 -3.47
C LEU A 456 -16.40 12.85 -3.84
N TRP A 457 -16.54 11.62 -3.35
CA TRP A 457 -17.61 10.71 -3.74
C TRP A 457 -18.77 10.73 -2.75
N ALA A 458 -19.98 11.04 -3.25
CA ALA A 458 -21.23 10.86 -2.51
C ALA A 458 -21.66 9.39 -2.49
N ASP A 459 -21.25 8.62 -3.51
CA ASP A 459 -21.46 7.18 -3.62
C ASP A 459 -20.17 6.50 -4.12
N THR A 460 -19.60 5.64 -3.29
CA THR A 460 -18.36 4.93 -3.55
C THR A 460 -18.53 3.62 -4.34
N HIS A 461 -19.78 3.18 -4.57
CA HIS A 461 -20.04 2.02 -5.44
C HIS A 461 -20.01 2.39 -6.92
N GLN A 462 -20.56 3.57 -7.26
CA GLN A 462 -20.60 4.06 -8.63
C GLN A 462 -19.67 5.27 -8.85
N PHE A 463 -19.00 5.73 -7.81
CA PHE A 463 -18.14 6.91 -7.81
C PHE A 463 -18.84 8.16 -8.35
N HIS A 464 -20.07 8.39 -7.88
CA HIS A 464 -20.77 9.64 -8.14
C HIS A 464 -20.20 10.73 -7.24
N ALA A 465 -19.77 11.83 -7.85
CA ALA A 465 -19.21 12.94 -7.10
C ALA A 465 -20.29 13.67 -6.25
N VAL A 466 -19.82 14.36 -5.21
CA VAL A 466 -20.67 15.25 -4.42
C VAL A 466 -21.30 16.35 -5.31
N ALA A 467 -22.50 16.81 -4.96
CA ALA A 467 -23.25 17.78 -5.75
C ALA A 467 -22.45 19.04 -6.14
N ALA A 468 -21.52 19.47 -5.28
CA ALA A 468 -20.65 20.62 -5.56
C ALA A 468 -19.71 20.41 -6.75
N CYS A 469 -19.33 19.15 -7.07
CA CYS A 469 -18.35 18.80 -8.10
C CYS A 469 -18.90 17.93 -9.24
N GLU A 470 -20.12 17.44 -9.15
CA GLU A 470 -20.71 16.47 -10.10
C GLU A 470 -20.64 16.93 -11.56
N ALA A 471 -21.00 18.19 -11.83
CA ALA A 471 -20.95 18.75 -13.18
C ALA A 471 -19.52 18.94 -13.71
N ASP A 472 -18.56 19.15 -12.81
CA ASP A 472 -17.18 19.46 -13.17
C ASP A 472 -16.37 18.18 -13.44
N VAL A 473 -16.64 17.08 -12.69
CA VAL A 473 -16.00 15.77 -12.93
C VAL A 473 -16.34 15.25 -14.33
N SER A 474 -17.60 15.42 -14.77
CA SER A 474 -18.07 14.91 -16.06
C SER A 474 -17.59 15.71 -17.26
N ARG A 475 -17.24 17.00 -17.09
CA ARG A 475 -16.95 17.93 -18.21
C ARG A 475 -15.46 18.13 -18.51
N ASN A 476 -14.58 17.66 -17.66
CA ASN A 476 -13.13 17.87 -17.78
C ASN A 476 -12.72 19.35 -17.96
N GLU A 477 -13.51 20.29 -17.44
CA GLU A 477 -13.32 21.73 -17.52
C GLU A 477 -12.72 22.29 -16.22
N LYS A 478 -12.51 23.62 -16.18
CA LYS A 478 -12.10 24.30 -14.95
C LYS A 478 -13.15 24.10 -13.86
N THR A 479 -12.67 23.92 -12.63
CA THR A 479 -13.54 23.79 -11.46
C THR A 479 -14.46 25.02 -11.31
N SER A 480 -15.73 24.77 -11.03
CA SER A 480 -16.65 25.81 -10.59
C SER A 480 -16.23 26.37 -9.22
N PRO A 481 -16.63 27.59 -8.86
CA PRO A 481 -16.30 28.14 -7.53
C PRO A 481 -16.79 27.26 -6.37
N ALA A 482 -17.91 26.55 -6.53
CA ALA A 482 -18.45 25.65 -5.53
C ALA A 482 -17.57 24.41 -5.35
N CYS A 483 -17.16 23.78 -6.45
CA CYS A 483 -16.27 22.63 -6.41
C CYS A 483 -14.87 23.05 -5.90
N GLN A 484 -14.32 24.17 -6.37
CA GLN A 484 -13.04 24.65 -5.90
C GLN A 484 -13.01 24.87 -4.38
N LYS A 485 -14.04 25.51 -3.83
CA LYS A 485 -14.19 25.71 -2.38
C LYS A 485 -14.23 24.37 -1.63
N PHE A 486 -14.93 23.38 -2.18
CA PHE A 486 -14.97 22.03 -1.58
C PHE A 486 -13.59 21.36 -1.59
N LEU A 487 -12.90 21.38 -2.73
CA LEU A 487 -11.55 20.82 -2.87
C LEU A 487 -10.54 21.51 -1.94
N ASP A 488 -10.64 22.83 -1.77
CA ASP A 488 -9.75 23.57 -0.87
C ASP A 488 -9.93 23.17 0.61
N SER A 489 -11.11 22.63 0.98
CA SER A 489 -11.41 22.19 2.34
C SER A 489 -11.05 20.73 2.63
N SER A 490 -10.64 19.94 1.63
CA SER A 490 -10.36 18.52 1.78
C SER A 490 -9.15 18.09 0.97
N GLU A 491 -8.11 17.60 1.66
CA GLU A 491 -6.93 17.02 1.01
C GLU A 491 -7.29 15.74 0.27
N ARG A 492 -8.12 14.87 0.86
CA ARG A 492 -8.62 13.64 0.24
C ARG A 492 -9.34 13.95 -1.07
N ALA A 493 -10.34 14.84 -1.05
CA ALA A 493 -11.10 15.20 -2.26
C ALA A 493 -10.20 15.82 -3.35
N ARG A 494 -9.21 16.62 -2.97
CA ARG A 494 -8.25 17.23 -3.89
C ARG A 494 -7.40 16.16 -4.60
N THR A 495 -6.93 15.16 -3.86
CA THR A 495 -6.16 14.03 -4.41
C THR A 495 -7.03 13.15 -5.31
N GLN A 496 -8.27 12.85 -4.90
CA GLN A 496 -9.24 12.13 -5.72
C GLN A 496 -9.59 12.90 -7.01
N TRP A 497 -9.78 14.22 -6.91
CA TRP A 497 -10.00 15.07 -8.08
C TRP A 497 -8.84 15.03 -9.07
N ARG A 498 -7.60 15.06 -8.58
CA ARG A 498 -6.40 14.94 -9.41
C ARG A 498 -6.38 13.61 -10.14
N LEU A 499 -6.71 12.50 -9.47
CA LEU A 499 -6.81 11.18 -10.09
C LEU A 499 -7.82 11.17 -11.24
N GLU A 500 -9.02 11.77 -11.07
CA GLU A 500 -10.01 11.85 -12.15
C GLU A 500 -9.51 12.67 -13.35
N ARG A 501 -8.74 13.74 -13.11
CA ARG A 501 -8.11 14.52 -14.20
C ARG A 501 -7.06 13.70 -14.96
N GLU A 502 -6.27 12.93 -14.26
CA GLU A 502 -5.27 12.04 -14.86
C GLU A 502 -5.95 10.90 -15.63
N PHE A 503 -7.04 10.30 -15.13
CA PHE A 503 -7.85 9.34 -15.89
C PHE A 503 -8.41 9.96 -17.16
N ALA A 504 -8.98 11.16 -17.10
CA ALA A 504 -9.52 11.82 -18.28
C ALA A 504 -8.42 12.09 -19.33
N ALA A 505 -7.22 12.50 -18.90
CA ALA A 505 -6.07 12.68 -19.78
C ALA A 505 -5.59 11.34 -20.37
N PHE A 506 -5.52 10.29 -19.58
CA PHE A 506 -5.17 8.94 -20.02
C PHE A 506 -6.16 8.39 -21.05
N GLU A 507 -7.47 8.46 -20.75
CA GLU A 507 -8.55 7.96 -21.61
C GLU A 507 -8.67 8.74 -22.94
N SER A 508 -8.20 9.99 -22.98
CA SER A 508 -8.17 10.77 -24.22
C SER A 508 -7.18 10.26 -25.26
N LYS A 509 -6.25 9.36 -24.87
CA LYS A 509 -5.26 8.74 -25.77
C LYS A 509 -5.86 7.64 -26.64
N PHE A 510 -7.07 7.16 -26.32
CA PHE A 510 -7.77 6.05 -26.98
C PHE A 510 -9.09 6.54 -27.61
#